data_c1d9621ea26187c70a7f0584bd1f6f69
#
_entry.id   c1d9621ea26187c70a7f0584bd1f6f69
#
_cell.length_a   1.000
_cell.length_b   1.000
_cell.length_c   1.000
_cell.angle_alpha   90.00
_cell.angle_beta   90.00
_cell.angle_gamma   90.00
#
_symmetry.space_group_name_H-M   'P 1'
#
loop_
_entity.id
_entity.type
_entity.pdbx_description
1 polymer ?
#
loop_
_entity_poly.entity_id
_entity_poly.type
_entity_poly.pdbx_seq_one_letter_code
_entity_poly.pdbx_strand_id
1 'polypeptide(L)'
;MTGSMYAAIAGLQTHMQKMNVIGNNIANANTVGFKPGVTVFSESLYTAINNSTAGGNQYGGTNAAQIGYGSQLGTIDLNMTTGSYQPTGVNSHLYLNGNGFFLTGPKPDDAVGYQPDPNDLELTRVGKFSLDNDGYLVDANGHCVYGFMPQGDGNGNLSEPITWDGCLRPLRIPVAAPPQQNADGTMPAEGEAVYPTVGDDNQLEYPDLGDDFNENNRVDLEGINLRVDSNGVVVGTTQGGETVTVGAIAV
;
A
#
# COMPACT_ATOMS: atom_id res chain seq x y z
N MET A 1 21.30 -41.69 25.87
CA MET A 1 22.11 -40.44 25.66
C MET A 1 21.84 -39.75 24.32
N THR A 2 21.30 -40.44 23.32
CA THR A 2 21.00 -39.83 22.00
C THR A 2 19.84 -38.81 22.02
N GLY A 3 18.80 -39.03 22.84
CA GLY A 3 17.63 -38.14 22.89
C GLY A 3 17.96 -36.72 23.35
N SER A 4 18.83 -36.57 24.35
CA SER A 4 19.26 -35.25 24.83
C SER A 4 20.09 -34.48 23.77
N MET A 5 20.90 -35.23 22.98
CA MET A 5 21.65 -34.63 21.86
C MET A 5 20.71 -34.13 20.76
N TYR A 6 19.67 -34.91 20.40
CA TYR A 6 18.68 -34.46 19.43
C TYR A 6 17.91 -33.21 19.90
N ALA A 7 17.50 -33.17 21.17
CA ALA A 7 16.86 -32.02 21.75
C ALA A 7 17.78 -30.76 21.74
N ALA A 8 19.06 -30.93 22.02
CA ALA A 8 20.05 -29.85 21.96
C ALA A 8 20.27 -29.36 20.52
N ILE A 9 20.36 -30.26 19.54
CA ILE A 9 20.49 -29.89 18.11
C ILE A 9 19.24 -29.16 17.63
N ALA A 10 18.03 -29.65 17.96
CA ALA A 10 16.78 -29.00 17.62
C ALA A 10 16.71 -27.58 18.21
N GLY A 11 17.07 -27.39 19.47
CA GLY A 11 17.16 -26.08 20.12
C GLY A 11 18.17 -25.17 19.44
N LEU A 12 19.34 -25.66 19.06
CA LEU A 12 20.34 -24.87 18.34
C LEU A 12 19.82 -24.41 16.97
N GLN A 13 19.18 -25.31 16.21
CA GLN A 13 18.60 -24.98 14.90
C GLN A 13 17.51 -23.91 15.00
N THR A 14 16.62 -24.01 15.98
CA THR A 14 15.56 -23.00 16.18
C THR A 14 16.12 -21.65 16.58
N HIS A 15 17.15 -21.61 17.43
CA HIS A 15 17.82 -20.36 17.77
C HIS A 15 18.61 -19.76 16.59
N MET A 16 19.22 -20.58 15.73
CA MET A 16 19.83 -20.09 14.49
C MET A 16 18.80 -19.43 13.56
N GLN A 17 17.62 -20.04 13.40
CA GLN A 17 16.54 -19.44 12.61
C GLN A 17 16.07 -18.11 13.20
N LYS A 18 15.93 -18.03 14.54
CA LYS A 18 15.62 -16.77 15.22
C LYS A 18 16.69 -15.70 14.95
N MET A 19 17.96 -16.08 15.01
CA MET A 19 19.05 -15.14 14.71
C MET A 19 19.02 -14.65 13.27
N ASN A 20 18.63 -15.48 12.30
CA ASN A 20 18.45 -15.06 10.91
C ASN A 20 17.35 -14.00 10.79
N VAL A 21 16.21 -14.19 11.47
CA VAL A 21 15.12 -13.19 11.49
C VAL A 21 15.57 -11.88 12.17
N ILE A 22 16.27 -11.97 13.30
CA ILE A 22 16.83 -10.79 13.99
C ILE A 22 17.84 -10.09 13.09
N GLY A 23 18.70 -10.81 12.39
CA GLY A 23 19.66 -10.25 11.44
C GLY A 23 18.98 -9.48 10.31
N ASN A 24 17.90 -10.03 9.76
CA ASN A 24 17.07 -9.35 8.77
C ASN A 24 16.41 -8.09 9.35
N ASN A 25 15.86 -8.15 10.55
CA ASN A 25 15.28 -6.98 11.21
C ASN A 25 16.31 -5.85 11.43
N ILE A 26 17.53 -6.20 11.83
CA ILE A 26 18.63 -5.24 12.02
C ILE A 26 19.06 -4.64 10.68
N ALA A 27 19.21 -5.47 9.64
CA ALA A 27 19.58 -5.00 8.30
C ALA A 27 18.58 -3.99 7.75
N ASN A 28 17.29 -4.14 8.08
CA ASN A 28 16.20 -3.28 7.63
C ASN A 28 15.79 -2.22 8.67
N ALA A 29 16.59 -1.97 9.71
CA ALA A 29 16.25 -1.00 10.76
C ALA A 29 16.06 0.43 10.21
N ASN A 30 16.74 0.78 9.11
CA ASN A 30 16.64 2.07 8.43
C ASN A 30 15.72 2.04 7.21
N THR A 31 15.10 0.90 6.88
CA THR A 31 14.16 0.79 5.77
C THR A 31 12.81 1.36 6.19
N VAL A 32 12.35 2.39 5.49
CA VAL A 32 11.06 3.04 5.77
C VAL A 32 9.93 2.06 5.48
N GLY A 33 8.97 1.96 6.41
CA GLY A 33 7.81 1.06 6.25
C GLY A 33 8.10 -0.42 6.54
N PHE A 34 9.33 -0.81 6.87
CA PHE A 34 9.65 -2.20 7.21
C PHE A 34 8.90 -2.65 8.47
N LYS A 35 8.36 -3.86 8.42
CA LYS A 35 7.70 -4.52 9.55
C LYS A 35 8.56 -5.68 10.04
N PRO A 36 9.05 -5.63 11.29
CA PRO A 36 9.94 -6.66 11.81
C PRO A 36 9.19 -7.98 11.99
N GLY A 37 9.83 -9.07 11.62
CA GLY A 37 9.36 -10.42 11.90
C GLY A 37 9.66 -10.81 13.35
N VAL A 38 8.71 -11.50 13.97
CA VAL A 38 8.85 -12.08 15.32
C VAL A 38 8.70 -13.60 15.21
N THR A 39 9.67 -14.33 15.72
CA THR A 39 9.64 -15.79 15.71
C THR A 39 8.90 -16.33 16.92
N VAL A 40 7.96 -17.24 16.69
CA VAL A 40 7.27 -18.01 17.72
C VAL A 40 7.73 -19.45 17.66
N PHE A 41 8.13 -19.99 18.80
CA PHE A 41 8.56 -21.37 18.91
C PHE A 41 7.41 -22.24 19.39
N SER A 42 7.40 -23.48 18.91
CA SER A 42 6.57 -24.55 19.43
C SER A 42 7.45 -25.69 19.95
N GLU A 43 6.92 -26.41 20.89
CA GLU A 43 7.57 -27.63 21.36
C GLU A 43 7.42 -28.74 20.32
N SER A 44 8.41 -29.65 20.31
CA SER A 44 8.39 -30.82 19.46
C SER A 44 7.62 -31.97 20.16
N LEU A 45 7.76 -33.18 19.65
CA LEU A 45 7.07 -34.36 20.16
C LEU A 45 7.52 -34.73 21.58
N TYR A 46 6.60 -35.33 22.34
CA TYR A 46 6.86 -35.98 23.62
C TYR A 46 6.77 -37.49 23.51
N THR A 47 7.62 -38.19 24.28
CA THR A 47 7.49 -39.63 24.51
C THR A 47 7.16 -39.87 25.97
N ALA A 48 6.10 -40.61 26.23
CA ALA A 48 5.74 -41.01 27.57
C ALA A 48 6.68 -42.15 28.02
N ILE A 49 7.37 -42.00 29.15
CA ILE A 49 8.14 -43.02 29.79
C ILE A 49 7.23 -43.90 30.67
N ASN A 50 6.38 -43.21 31.45
CA ASN A 50 5.38 -43.84 32.29
C ASN A 50 4.04 -43.19 32.08
N ASN A 51 2.98 -43.98 32.02
CA ASN A 51 1.62 -43.48 31.98
C ASN A 51 1.12 -43.15 33.40
N SER A 52 0.17 -42.23 33.52
CA SER A 52 -0.49 -41.95 34.78
C SER A 52 -1.32 -43.13 35.23
N THR A 53 -1.32 -43.41 36.52
CA THR A 53 -2.19 -44.42 37.14
C THR A 53 -3.11 -43.77 38.13
N ALA A 54 -4.38 -44.21 38.14
CA ALA A 54 -5.34 -43.72 39.13
C ALA A 54 -4.97 -44.30 40.52
N GLY A 55 -5.20 -43.55 41.57
CA GLY A 55 -5.06 -44.03 42.95
C GLY A 55 -6.10 -45.12 43.27
N GLY A 56 -5.68 -46.11 44.03
CA GLY A 56 -6.57 -47.14 44.60
C GLY A 56 -6.69 -47.04 46.13
N ASN A 57 -7.41 -47.95 46.75
CA ASN A 57 -7.67 -47.92 48.21
C ASN A 57 -6.41 -48.02 49.07
N GLN A 58 -5.29 -48.51 48.52
CA GLN A 58 -4.05 -48.74 49.28
C GLN A 58 -2.87 -47.89 48.80
N TYR A 59 -2.93 -47.35 47.56
CA TYR A 59 -1.82 -46.62 46.97
C TYR A 59 -2.36 -45.36 46.26
N GLY A 60 -1.62 -44.25 46.37
CA GLY A 60 -1.89 -43.03 45.63
C GLY A 60 -1.66 -43.20 44.12
N GLY A 61 -2.30 -42.38 43.29
CA GLY A 61 -2.05 -42.34 41.84
C GLY A 61 -0.66 -41.75 41.52
N THR A 62 -0.11 -42.17 40.41
CA THR A 62 1.18 -41.63 39.89
C THR A 62 0.93 -40.77 38.65
N ASN A 63 1.69 -39.68 38.55
CA ASN A 63 1.62 -38.80 37.37
C ASN A 63 2.42 -39.41 36.20
N ALA A 64 2.01 -39.06 34.97
CA ALA A 64 2.76 -39.43 33.77
C ALA A 64 4.14 -38.76 33.77
N ALA A 65 5.16 -39.51 33.36
CA ALA A 65 6.49 -38.98 33.09
C ALA A 65 6.72 -38.94 31.58
N GLN A 66 7.03 -37.76 31.04
CA GLN A 66 7.22 -37.55 29.62
C GLN A 66 8.56 -36.84 29.34
N ILE A 67 9.20 -37.17 28.22
CA ILE A 67 10.41 -36.53 27.74
C ILE A 67 10.10 -35.88 26.39
N GLY A 68 10.41 -34.56 26.25
CA GLY A 68 10.31 -33.83 25.00
C GLY A 68 11.59 -33.93 24.15
N TYR A 69 11.46 -33.81 22.84
CA TYR A 69 12.55 -33.86 21.87
C TYR A 69 13.04 -32.47 21.43
N GLY A 70 12.71 -31.42 22.18
CA GLY A 70 13.20 -30.08 21.94
C GLY A 70 12.12 -29.13 21.34
N SER A 71 12.56 -28.10 20.68
CA SER A 71 11.72 -27.06 20.10
C SER A 71 11.85 -27.03 18.58
N GLN A 72 10.82 -26.50 17.94
CA GLN A 72 10.81 -26.18 16.50
C GLN A 72 10.28 -24.76 16.26
N LEU A 73 10.58 -24.21 15.09
CA LEU A 73 9.99 -22.94 14.67
C LEU A 73 8.49 -23.19 14.36
N GLY A 74 7.60 -22.49 15.06
CA GLY A 74 6.16 -22.52 14.80
C GLY A 74 5.79 -21.60 13.66
N THR A 75 5.86 -20.27 13.90
CA THR A 75 5.51 -19.22 12.94
C THR A 75 6.52 -18.08 12.97
N ILE A 76 6.53 -17.29 11.90
CA ILE A 76 7.18 -16.00 11.85
C ILE A 76 6.09 -14.98 11.57
N ASP A 77 5.70 -14.22 12.58
CA ASP A 77 4.63 -13.25 12.50
C ASP A 77 5.19 -11.84 12.24
N LEU A 78 4.52 -11.06 11.41
CA LEU A 78 4.88 -9.66 11.18
C LEU A 78 4.31 -8.79 12.30
N ASN A 79 5.17 -8.01 12.92
CA ASN A 79 4.73 -7.01 13.89
C ASN A 79 4.21 -5.76 13.15
N MET A 80 2.89 -5.63 13.09
CA MET A 80 2.20 -4.54 12.39
C MET A 80 2.05 -3.26 13.23
N THR A 81 2.66 -3.19 14.42
CA THR A 81 2.60 -1.95 15.23
C THR A 81 3.07 -0.74 14.43
N THR A 82 2.39 0.39 14.64
CA THR A 82 2.69 1.65 13.97
C THR A 82 4.08 2.14 14.41
N GLY A 83 4.93 2.46 13.42
CA GLY A 83 6.26 3.01 13.66
C GLY A 83 6.23 4.51 14.00
N SER A 84 7.39 5.09 14.25
CA SER A 84 7.53 6.54 14.46
C SER A 84 7.36 7.30 13.15
N TYR A 85 6.60 8.39 13.17
CA TYR A 85 6.53 9.36 12.08
C TYR A 85 7.88 10.07 11.92
N GLN A 86 8.39 10.16 10.70
CA GLN A 86 9.60 10.90 10.35
C GLN A 86 9.25 11.97 9.30
N PRO A 87 9.26 13.26 9.66
CA PRO A 87 8.98 14.33 8.70
C PRO A 87 10.11 14.42 7.67
N THR A 88 9.77 14.44 6.40
CA THR A 88 10.72 14.54 5.28
C THR A 88 10.69 15.92 4.61
N GLY A 89 9.67 16.73 4.87
CA GLY A 89 9.47 18.04 4.24
C GLY A 89 9.02 17.95 2.77
N VAL A 90 8.69 16.77 2.27
CA VAL A 90 8.17 16.56 0.91
C VAL A 90 6.70 16.18 1.01
N ASN A 91 5.84 16.93 0.33
CA ASN A 91 4.40 16.80 0.43
C ASN A 91 3.85 15.48 -0.18
N SER A 92 4.58 14.91 -1.15
CA SER A 92 4.23 13.62 -1.77
C SER A 92 4.64 12.40 -0.95
N HIS A 93 5.35 12.62 0.17
CA HIS A 93 5.71 11.53 1.06
C HIS A 93 4.59 11.26 2.07
N LEU A 94 4.10 10.04 2.10
CA LEU A 94 2.95 9.63 2.89
C LEU A 94 3.37 8.70 4.02
N TYR A 95 2.70 8.86 5.14
CA TYR A 95 2.81 7.96 6.27
C TYR A 95 1.46 7.29 6.55
N LEU A 96 1.43 5.97 6.50
CA LEU A 96 0.22 5.21 6.79
C LEU A 96 0.10 4.97 8.29
N ASN A 97 -0.86 5.67 8.92
CA ASN A 97 -1.18 5.50 10.34
C ASN A 97 -2.29 4.45 10.49
N GLY A 98 -1.90 3.21 10.68
CA GLY A 98 -2.87 2.10 10.80
C GLY A 98 -2.34 0.80 10.20
N ASN A 99 -3.22 -0.16 10.03
CA ASN A 99 -2.96 -1.42 9.34
C ASN A 99 -3.39 -1.27 7.89
N GLY A 100 -2.52 -1.66 6.95
CA GLY A 100 -2.80 -1.58 5.51
C GLY A 100 -1.50 -1.45 4.72
N PHE A 101 -1.62 -1.41 3.41
CA PHE A 101 -0.52 -1.24 2.45
C PHE A 101 -1.01 -0.38 1.30
N PHE A 102 -0.11 0.39 0.71
CA PHE A 102 -0.39 1.04 -0.56
C PHE A 102 -0.35 0.00 -1.67
N LEU A 103 -1.25 0.16 -2.63
CA LEU A 103 -1.29 -0.65 -3.84
C LEU A 103 -0.44 0.02 -4.91
N THR A 104 0.54 -0.71 -5.43
CA THR A 104 1.39 -0.29 -6.55
C THR A 104 1.39 -1.35 -7.64
N GLY A 105 1.66 -0.98 -8.86
CA GLY A 105 1.68 -1.92 -9.96
C GLY A 105 2.25 -1.32 -11.24
N PRO A 106 2.22 -2.06 -12.34
CA PRO A 106 2.78 -1.62 -13.61
C PRO A 106 2.05 -0.38 -14.14
N LYS A 107 2.77 0.43 -14.91
CA LYS A 107 2.19 1.53 -15.67
C LYS A 107 1.36 0.94 -16.83
N PRO A 108 0.11 1.36 -17.02
CA PRO A 108 -0.67 0.92 -18.17
C PRO A 108 -0.10 1.47 -19.48
N ASP A 109 -0.14 0.66 -20.53
CA ASP A 109 0.25 1.11 -21.88
C ASP A 109 -0.77 2.13 -22.44
N ASP A 110 -2.08 1.95 -22.10
CA ASP A 110 -3.16 2.89 -22.41
C ASP A 110 -3.92 3.26 -21.15
N ALA A 111 -4.07 4.56 -20.91
CA ALA A 111 -4.72 5.08 -19.71
C ALA A 111 -6.24 4.88 -19.67
N VAL A 112 -6.87 4.64 -20.83
CA VAL A 112 -8.32 4.55 -21.00
C VAL A 112 -8.78 3.12 -20.74
N GLY A 113 -9.60 2.92 -19.69
CA GLY A 113 -10.22 1.63 -19.39
C GLY A 113 -9.33 0.55 -18.77
N TYR A 114 -8.07 0.85 -18.47
CA TYR A 114 -7.18 -0.13 -17.85
C TYR A 114 -7.65 -0.52 -16.46
N GLN A 115 -7.91 -1.82 -16.28
CA GLN A 115 -8.07 -2.42 -14.95
C GLN A 115 -6.87 -3.35 -14.71
N PRO A 116 -6.16 -3.18 -13.58
CA PRO A 116 -5.02 -4.03 -13.30
C PRO A 116 -5.45 -5.47 -13.04
N ASP A 117 -4.67 -6.44 -13.51
CA ASP A 117 -4.81 -7.81 -13.02
C ASP A 117 -4.41 -7.83 -11.54
N PRO A 118 -5.24 -8.41 -10.64
CA PRO A 118 -4.88 -8.50 -9.22
C PRO A 118 -3.52 -9.18 -8.94
N ASN A 119 -3.03 -10.00 -9.87
CA ASN A 119 -1.73 -10.66 -9.75
C ASN A 119 -0.54 -9.74 -10.05
N ASP A 120 -0.75 -8.63 -10.75
CA ASP A 120 0.28 -7.68 -11.11
C ASP A 120 0.43 -6.55 -10.07
N LEU A 121 -0.47 -6.54 -9.07
CA LEU A 121 -0.44 -5.55 -8.01
C LEU A 121 0.53 -5.97 -6.89
N GLU A 122 1.34 -5.03 -6.47
CA GLU A 122 2.27 -5.15 -5.35
C GLU A 122 1.78 -4.35 -4.15
N LEU A 123 2.07 -4.86 -2.97
CA LEU A 123 1.74 -4.21 -1.70
C LEU A 123 3.01 -3.56 -1.13
N THR A 124 2.99 -2.25 -0.95
CA THR A 124 4.10 -1.52 -0.34
C THR A 124 3.65 -0.71 0.87
N ARG A 125 4.55 -0.53 1.82
CA ARG A 125 4.36 0.40 2.94
C ARG A 125 5.26 1.62 2.85
N VAL A 126 6.09 1.66 1.82
CA VAL A 126 6.97 2.80 1.55
C VAL A 126 6.14 3.91 0.91
N GLY A 127 5.90 4.97 1.64
CA GLY A 127 5.12 6.11 1.17
C GLY A 127 5.98 7.21 0.52
N LYS A 128 7.06 6.86 -0.17
CA LYS A 128 7.87 7.82 -0.93
C LYS A 128 7.40 7.82 -2.38
N PHE A 129 6.53 8.75 -2.71
CA PHE A 129 5.98 8.87 -4.04
C PHE A 129 6.50 10.13 -4.74
N SER A 130 6.57 10.06 -6.06
CA SER A 130 6.94 11.16 -6.96
C SER A 130 6.01 11.18 -8.16
N LEU A 131 6.00 12.28 -8.90
CA LEU A 131 5.29 12.38 -10.17
C LEU A 131 6.23 12.02 -11.32
N ASP A 132 5.72 11.22 -12.25
CA ASP A 132 6.36 10.94 -13.53
C ASP A 132 6.03 12.05 -14.55
N ASN A 133 6.78 12.10 -15.67
CA ASN A 133 6.57 13.07 -16.76
C ASN A 133 5.17 12.96 -17.38
N ASP A 134 4.54 11.79 -17.31
CA ASP A 134 3.19 11.55 -17.83
C ASP A 134 2.10 11.87 -16.79
N GLY A 135 2.46 12.42 -15.64
CA GLY A 135 1.56 12.80 -14.57
C GLY A 135 1.07 11.66 -13.68
N TYR A 136 1.69 10.49 -13.73
CA TYR A 136 1.39 9.39 -12.80
C TYR A 136 2.11 9.55 -11.46
N LEU A 137 1.43 9.18 -10.37
CA LEU A 137 2.06 9.05 -9.08
C LEU A 137 2.79 7.71 -9.03
N VAL A 138 4.13 7.74 -8.88
CA VAL A 138 4.98 6.56 -8.93
C VAL A 138 5.82 6.41 -7.66
N ASP A 139 6.20 5.17 -7.35
CA ASP A 139 7.15 4.86 -6.29
C ASP A 139 8.61 4.98 -6.76
N ALA A 140 9.57 4.70 -5.89
CA ALA A 140 10.99 4.76 -6.20
C ALA A 140 11.45 3.71 -7.25
N ASN A 141 10.63 2.69 -7.52
CA ASN A 141 10.90 1.64 -8.51
C ASN A 141 10.24 1.93 -9.87
N GLY A 142 9.43 2.99 -9.96
CA GLY A 142 8.68 3.36 -11.16
C GLY A 142 7.33 2.66 -11.29
N HIS A 143 6.85 1.98 -10.22
CA HIS A 143 5.50 1.42 -10.20
C HIS A 143 4.48 2.51 -9.89
N CYS A 144 3.36 2.52 -10.63
CA CYS A 144 2.28 3.47 -10.41
C CYS A 144 1.53 3.15 -9.12
N VAL A 145 1.14 4.18 -8.40
CA VAL A 145 0.26 4.07 -7.23
C VAL A 145 -1.18 3.97 -7.70
N TYR A 146 -1.90 2.97 -7.18
CA TYR A 146 -3.29 2.73 -7.53
C TYR A 146 -4.24 3.33 -6.50
N GLY A 147 -5.38 3.77 -7.01
CA GLY A 147 -6.42 4.39 -6.21
C GLY A 147 -7.73 4.54 -6.97
N PHE A 148 -8.60 5.38 -6.47
CA PHE A 148 -9.88 5.68 -7.08
C PHE A 148 -9.84 7.09 -7.67
N MET A 149 -10.29 7.26 -8.89
CA MET A 149 -10.36 8.55 -9.55
C MET A 149 -11.69 9.24 -9.21
N PRO A 150 -11.69 10.59 -9.09
CA PRO A 150 -12.94 11.33 -8.93
C PRO A 150 -13.72 11.34 -10.24
N GLN A 151 -15.03 11.22 -10.14
CA GLN A 151 -15.94 11.32 -11.30
C GLN A 151 -16.30 12.79 -11.59
N GLY A 152 -16.43 13.10 -12.87
CA GLY A 152 -16.99 14.36 -13.35
C GLY A 152 -18.52 14.39 -13.29
N ASP A 153 -19.08 15.60 -13.45
CA ASP A 153 -20.51 15.86 -13.54
C ASP A 153 -21.11 15.69 -14.96
N GLY A 154 -20.29 15.21 -15.91
CA GLY A 154 -20.63 15.10 -17.34
C GLY A 154 -20.32 16.37 -18.14
N ASN A 155 -20.05 17.51 -17.49
CA ASN A 155 -19.61 18.76 -18.12
C ASN A 155 -18.10 18.99 -17.97
N GLY A 156 -17.39 18.02 -17.36
CA GLY A 156 -15.96 18.09 -17.09
C GLY A 156 -15.59 18.63 -15.72
N ASN A 157 -16.53 19.15 -14.93
CA ASN A 157 -16.27 19.60 -13.57
C ASN A 157 -16.31 18.43 -12.59
N LEU A 158 -15.70 18.62 -11.42
CA LEU A 158 -15.78 17.67 -10.33
C LEU A 158 -17.24 17.56 -9.81
N SER A 159 -17.74 16.33 -9.65
CA SER A 159 -19.07 16.10 -9.06
C SER A 159 -19.13 16.57 -7.60
N GLU A 160 -20.22 17.26 -7.20
CA GLU A 160 -20.46 17.61 -5.81
C GLU A 160 -21.75 16.94 -5.29
N PRO A 161 -21.67 16.03 -4.29
CA PRO A 161 -20.47 15.60 -3.54
C PRO A 161 -19.52 14.75 -4.40
N ILE A 162 -18.21 14.76 -4.07
CA ILE A 162 -17.20 13.98 -4.80
C ILE A 162 -17.61 12.51 -4.81
N THR A 163 -17.83 11.97 -6.02
CA THR A 163 -18.08 10.56 -6.25
C THR A 163 -16.82 9.90 -6.83
N TRP A 164 -16.57 8.66 -6.44
CA TRP A 164 -15.43 7.87 -6.88
C TRP A 164 -15.88 6.84 -7.91
N ASP A 165 -15.04 6.54 -8.90
CA ASP A 165 -15.39 5.62 -9.99
C ASP A 165 -15.58 4.16 -9.54
N GLY A 166 -15.23 3.81 -8.31
CA GLY A 166 -15.35 2.43 -7.81
C GLY A 166 -14.40 1.42 -8.47
N CYS A 167 -13.64 1.83 -9.48
CA CYS A 167 -12.64 1.02 -10.16
C CYS A 167 -11.24 1.38 -9.68
N LEU A 168 -10.40 0.37 -9.48
CA LEU A 168 -9.01 0.59 -9.11
C LEU A 168 -8.21 1.00 -10.34
N ARG A 169 -7.68 2.23 -10.33
CA ARG A 169 -6.93 2.81 -11.44
C ARG A 169 -5.61 3.41 -10.97
N PRO A 170 -4.59 3.52 -11.83
CA PRO A 170 -3.37 4.26 -11.50
C PRO A 170 -3.71 5.74 -11.33
N LEU A 171 -3.27 6.32 -10.23
CA LEU A 171 -3.49 7.74 -9.94
C LEU A 171 -2.68 8.60 -10.90
N ARG A 172 -3.38 9.48 -11.61
CA ARG A 172 -2.82 10.38 -12.61
C ARG A 172 -3.40 11.78 -12.44
N ILE A 173 -2.60 12.81 -12.71
CA ILE A 173 -3.07 14.21 -12.73
C ILE A 173 -4.19 14.34 -13.76
N PRO A 174 -5.30 15.04 -13.45
CA PRO A 174 -6.40 15.28 -14.39
C PRO A 174 -5.94 15.94 -15.68
N VAL A 175 -6.72 15.76 -16.74
CA VAL A 175 -6.48 16.40 -18.04
C VAL A 175 -6.80 17.89 -17.92
N ALA A 176 -6.03 18.73 -18.59
CA ALA A 176 -6.30 20.16 -18.71
C ALA A 176 -7.25 20.40 -19.89
N ALA A 177 -8.32 21.18 -19.67
CA ALA A 177 -9.12 21.70 -20.78
C ALA A 177 -8.25 22.60 -21.68
N PRO A 178 -8.52 22.67 -22.98
CA PRO A 178 -7.89 23.68 -23.83
C PRO A 178 -8.22 25.06 -23.28
N PRO A 179 -7.22 25.97 -23.17
CA PRO A 179 -7.44 27.32 -22.63
C PRO A 179 -8.47 28.07 -23.49
N GLN A 180 -9.64 28.30 -22.90
CA GLN A 180 -10.68 29.09 -23.58
C GLN A 180 -10.46 30.59 -23.35
N GLN A 181 -10.62 31.39 -24.38
CA GLN A 181 -10.50 32.84 -24.28
C GLN A 181 -11.61 33.42 -23.37
N ASN A 182 -11.21 34.09 -22.31
CA ASN A 182 -12.14 34.79 -21.44
C ASN A 182 -12.97 35.83 -22.17
N ALA A 183 -14.13 36.23 -21.63
CA ALA A 183 -14.99 37.22 -22.21
C ALA A 183 -14.32 38.62 -22.40
N ASP A 184 -13.18 38.85 -21.72
CA ASP A 184 -12.36 40.07 -21.84
C ASP A 184 -11.24 39.96 -22.89
N GLY A 185 -11.13 38.83 -23.58
CA GLY A 185 -10.14 38.59 -24.63
C GLY A 185 -8.78 38.07 -24.11
N THR A 186 -8.64 37.83 -22.82
CA THR A 186 -7.42 37.24 -22.23
C THR A 186 -7.49 35.74 -22.29
N MET A 187 -6.34 35.08 -22.58
CA MET A 187 -6.19 33.65 -22.46
C MET A 187 -5.78 33.35 -21.04
N PRO A 188 -6.46 32.42 -20.30
CA PRO A 188 -5.94 31.95 -19.03
C PRO A 188 -4.59 31.24 -19.26
N ALA A 189 -3.70 31.36 -18.29
CA ALA A 189 -2.34 30.79 -18.40
C ALA A 189 -2.38 29.26 -18.43
N GLU A 190 -3.46 28.64 -17.92
CA GLU A 190 -3.63 27.20 -17.78
C GLU A 190 -5.06 26.77 -18.07
N GLY A 191 -5.22 25.56 -18.59
CA GLY A 191 -6.52 24.92 -18.74
C GLY A 191 -7.08 24.46 -17.39
N GLU A 192 -8.39 24.57 -17.24
CA GLU A 192 -9.12 24.06 -16.08
C GLU A 192 -9.06 22.53 -16.04
N ALA A 193 -9.06 21.92 -14.85
CA ALA A 193 -9.03 20.47 -14.71
C ALA A 193 -10.33 19.84 -15.22
N VAL A 194 -10.21 18.82 -16.07
CA VAL A 194 -11.35 18.08 -16.62
C VAL A 194 -11.41 16.68 -16.01
N TYR A 195 -12.57 16.35 -15.48
CA TYR A 195 -12.82 15.06 -14.85
C TYR A 195 -13.70 14.19 -15.76
N PRO A 196 -13.29 12.94 -16.06
CA PRO A 196 -14.07 12.04 -16.88
C PRO A 196 -15.26 11.49 -16.09
N THR A 197 -16.30 11.08 -16.81
CA THR A 197 -17.34 10.18 -16.32
C THR A 197 -16.97 8.74 -16.62
N VAL A 198 -17.52 7.79 -15.86
CA VAL A 198 -17.34 6.36 -16.13
C VAL A 198 -18.55 5.84 -16.87
N GLY A 199 -18.36 5.38 -18.11
CA GLY A 199 -19.41 4.77 -18.92
C GLY A 199 -19.82 3.36 -18.42
N ASP A 200 -20.87 2.82 -19.00
CA ASP A 200 -21.41 1.48 -18.66
C ASP A 200 -20.40 0.33 -18.89
N ASP A 201 -19.41 0.56 -19.75
CA ASP A 201 -18.32 -0.37 -20.06
C ASP A 201 -17.06 -0.22 -19.20
N ASN A 202 -17.14 0.60 -18.13
CA ASN A 202 -16.01 1.00 -17.28
C ASN A 202 -14.90 1.79 -18.00
N GLN A 203 -15.17 2.32 -19.18
CA GLN A 203 -14.28 3.24 -19.88
C GLN A 203 -14.43 4.67 -19.30
N LEU A 204 -13.34 5.43 -19.38
CA LEU A 204 -13.37 6.85 -19.03
C LEU A 204 -13.87 7.65 -20.21
N GLU A 205 -14.97 8.34 -20.04
CA GLU A 205 -15.56 9.21 -21.06
C GLU A 205 -15.30 10.67 -20.69
N TYR A 206 -14.54 11.37 -21.53
CA TYR A 206 -14.34 12.81 -21.39
C TYR A 206 -15.47 13.57 -22.12
N PRO A 207 -15.93 14.71 -21.58
CA PRO A 207 -16.89 15.55 -22.28
C PRO A 207 -16.31 16.08 -23.62
N ASP A 208 -17.18 16.35 -24.57
CA ASP A 208 -16.77 16.94 -25.86
C ASP A 208 -16.39 18.41 -25.66
N LEU A 209 -15.07 18.66 -25.57
CA LEU A 209 -14.48 19.99 -25.36
C LEU A 209 -13.95 20.63 -26.67
N GLY A 210 -14.26 20.02 -27.81
CA GLY A 210 -13.89 20.52 -29.14
C GLY A 210 -12.59 19.91 -29.68
N ASP A 211 -12.23 20.36 -30.92
CA ASP A 211 -11.12 19.74 -31.70
C ASP A 211 -9.73 19.95 -31.09
N ASP A 212 -9.58 20.92 -30.16
CA ASP A 212 -8.31 21.23 -29.49
C ASP A 212 -8.10 20.41 -28.20
N PHE A 213 -9.06 19.59 -27.79
CA PHE A 213 -8.94 18.75 -26.60
C PHE A 213 -7.92 17.62 -26.83
N ASN A 214 -6.95 17.51 -25.95
CA ASN A 214 -5.93 16.48 -26.00
C ASN A 214 -5.82 15.79 -24.63
N GLU A 215 -6.20 14.53 -24.57
CA GLU A 215 -6.16 13.68 -23.37
C GLU A 215 -4.74 13.55 -22.75
N ASN A 216 -3.70 13.87 -23.50
CA ASN A 216 -2.33 13.87 -23.01
C ASN A 216 -1.90 15.19 -22.37
N ASN A 217 -2.71 16.25 -22.51
CA ASN A 217 -2.44 17.53 -21.89
C ASN A 217 -2.85 17.46 -20.41
N ARG A 218 -1.93 17.69 -19.49
CA ARG A 218 -2.18 17.62 -18.04
C ARG A 218 -2.15 18.99 -17.42
N VAL A 219 -2.94 19.13 -16.33
CA VAL A 219 -2.93 20.37 -15.53
C VAL A 219 -1.54 20.57 -14.96
N ASP A 220 -1.00 21.78 -15.17
CA ASP A 220 0.32 22.14 -14.66
C ASP A 220 0.19 22.50 -13.18
N LEU A 221 0.78 21.68 -12.32
CA LEU A 221 0.76 21.90 -10.88
C LEU A 221 1.93 22.80 -10.49
N GLU A 222 1.74 23.73 -9.55
CA GLU A 222 2.79 24.57 -9.00
C GLU A 222 3.85 23.72 -8.30
N GLY A 223 4.85 23.22 -9.05
CA GLY A 223 5.85 22.29 -8.58
C GLY A 223 5.24 20.95 -8.15
N ILE A 224 5.91 20.24 -7.24
CA ILE A 224 5.40 18.96 -6.67
C ILE A 224 4.52 19.27 -5.43
N ASN A 225 3.55 20.19 -5.56
CA ASN A 225 2.64 20.54 -4.47
C ASN A 225 1.42 19.61 -4.42
N LEU A 226 1.66 18.31 -4.43
CA LEU A 226 0.64 17.34 -4.08
C LEU A 226 0.47 17.30 -2.55
N ARG A 227 -0.73 17.44 -2.09
CA ARG A 227 -1.10 17.30 -0.69
C ARG A 227 -2.07 16.12 -0.56
N VAL A 228 -1.85 15.29 0.43
CA VAL A 228 -2.78 14.20 0.75
C VAL A 228 -3.50 14.54 2.05
N ASP A 229 -4.82 14.52 1.99
CA ASP A 229 -5.68 14.75 3.15
C ASP A 229 -5.70 13.51 4.07
N SER A 230 -6.19 13.69 5.30
CA SER A 230 -6.38 12.62 6.28
C SER A 230 -7.25 11.44 5.79
N ASN A 231 -8.06 11.67 4.78
CA ASN A 231 -8.93 10.68 4.15
C ASN A 231 -8.26 9.93 2.98
N GLY A 232 -6.97 10.20 2.70
CA GLY A 232 -6.25 9.60 1.58
C GLY A 232 -6.53 10.26 0.23
N VAL A 233 -7.22 11.40 0.20
CA VAL A 233 -7.48 12.15 -1.03
C VAL A 233 -6.24 12.95 -1.41
N VAL A 234 -5.77 12.75 -2.64
CA VAL A 234 -4.64 13.47 -3.23
C VAL A 234 -5.16 14.72 -3.92
N VAL A 235 -4.65 15.86 -3.49
CA VAL A 235 -5.03 17.18 -4.03
C VAL A 235 -3.76 17.89 -4.50
N GLY A 236 -3.78 18.42 -5.71
CA GLY A 236 -2.76 19.30 -6.27
C GLY A 236 -3.18 20.75 -6.20
N THR A 237 -2.22 21.66 -6.22
CA THR A 237 -2.48 23.11 -6.38
C THR A 237 -1.86 23.57 -7.69
N THR A 238 -2.65 24.24 -8.54
CA THR A 238 -2.18 24.82 -9.80
C THR A 238 -1.38 26.10 -9.56
N GLN A 239 -0.67 26.59 -10.58
CA GLN A 239 0.02 27.90 -10.50
C GLN A 239 -0.97 29.05 -10.28
N GLY A 240 -2.22 28.89 -10.68
CA GLY A 240 -3.31 29.85 -10.42
C GLY A 240 -3.85 29.82 -8.99
N GLY A 241 -3.40 28.88 -8.14
CA GLY A 241 -3.85 28.71 -6.76
C GLY A 241 -5.14 27.91 -6.61
N GLU A 242 -5.65 27.30 -7.68
CA GLU A 242 -6.81 26.42 -7.63
C GLU A 242 -6.43 25.03 -7.12
N THR A 243 -7.35 24.40 -6.43
CA THR A 243 -7.16 23.04 -5.90
C THR A 243 -7.78 22.04 -6.84
N VAL A 244 -6.96 21.08 -7.30
CA VAL A 244 -7.36 20.01 -8.20
C VAL A 244 -7.29 18.68 -7.48
N THR A 245 -8.37 17.91 -7.49
CA THR A 245 -8.42 16.57 -6.89
C THR A 245 -7.85 15.55 -7.88
N VAL A 246 -6.79 14.87 -7.50
CA VAL A 246 -6.14 13.83 -8.33
C VAL A 246 -6.83 12.48 -8.15
N GLY A 247 -7.19 12.12 -6.92
CA GLY A 247 -7.83 10.86 -6.61
C GLY A 247 -7.72 10.48 -5.14
N ALA A 248 -8.22 9.32 -4.78
CA ALA A 248 -8.07 8.74 -3.44
C ALA A 248 -7.16 7.50 -3.51
N ILE A 249 -6.15 7.44 -2.66
CA ILE A 249 -5.21 6.32 -2.61
C ILE A 249 -5.92 5.08 -2.05
N ALA A 250 -5.75 3.93 -2.72
CA ALA A 250 -6.21 2.64 -2.20
C ALA A 250 -5.25 2.11 -1.13
N VAL A 251 -5.80 1.71 0.04
CA VAL A 251 -5.07 1.20 1.20
C VAL A 251 -5.70 -0.09 1.72
#